data_4e04a11fe6ed76315088bb06cd1392e7
#
_entry.id   4e04a11fe6ed76315088bb06cd1392e7
#
_cell.length_a   1.000
_cell.length_b   1.000
_cell.length_c   1.000
_cell.angle_alpha   90.00
_cell.angle_beta   90.00
_cell.angle_gamma   90.00
#
_symmetry.space_group_name_H-M   'P 1'
#
loop_
_entity.id
_entity.type
_entity.pdbx_description
1 polymer ?
#
loop_
_entity_poly.entity_id
_entity_poly.type
_entity_poly.pdbx_seq_one_letter_code
_entity_poly.pdbx_strand_id
1 'polypeptide(L)'
;MDLDPKLSMMALILVAFAGLATASSFISDDVLVPRGSGGRSLLQTPTRASMASRRIQKELQDLQRDPPASCSAGPVGEDLFHWQATIMGPSDSPYAGGVFFVTIHFPPDYPFKPPTVNFQTKVYHPNINSNGSICLDILKDQWSPALTISKVLLSISSLLTDPNPDDPLVPEIAHLYKNQRPRYEEMARSWTQKHAMG
;
A
#
# COMPACT_ATOMS: atom_id res chain seq x y z
N MET A 1 35.18 -4.62 -6.96
CA MET A 1 34.19 -4.42 -5.89
C MET A 1 32.85 -4.28 -6.57
N ASP A 2 32.22 -5.42 -6.84
CA ASP A 2 30.91 -5.47 -7.49
C ASP A 2 29.88 -5.12 -6.43
N LEU A 3 29.24 -3.97 -6.61
CA LEU A 3 28.10 -3.54 -5.81
C LEU A 3 26.91 -4.43 -6.18
N ASP A 4 26.34 -5.10 -5.18
CA ASP A 4 25.17 -5.95 -5.29
C ASP A 4 24.04 -5.17 -6.00
N PRO A 5 23.54 -5.61 -7.17
CA PRO A 5 22.50 -4.90 -7.90
C PRO A 5 21.21 -4.70 -7.11
N LYS A 6 20.96 -5.51 -6.07
CA LYS A 6 19.81 -5.37 -5.17
C LYS A 6 19.91 -4.14 -4.26
N LEU A 7 21.12 -3.79 -3.80
CA LEU A 7 21.35 -2.56 -3.02
C LEU A 7 21.19 -1.29 -3.89
N SER A 8 21.57 -1.38 -5.16
CA SER A 8 21.41 -0.26 -6.12
C SER A 8 19.95 0.03 -6.42
N MET A 9 19.11 -1.01 -6.54
CA MET A 9 17.68 -0.86 -6.84
C MET A 9 16.87 -0.35 -5.63
N MET A 10 17.22 -0.78 -4.40
CA MET A 10 16.64 -0.22 -3.17
C MET A 10 17.01 1.25 -2.97
N ALA A 11 18.24 1.64 -3.31
CA ALA A 11 18.68 3.04 -3.25
C ALA A 11 17.95 3.91 -4.27
N LEU A 12 17.65 3.41 -5.47
CA LEU A 12 16.88 4.14 -6.49
C LEU A 12 15.41 4.33 -6.08
N ILE A 13 14.80 3.35 -5.43
CA ILE A 13 13.42 3.45 -4.92
C ILE A 13 13.35 4.44 -3.75
N LEU A 14 14.33 4.45 -2.86
CA LEU A 14 14.44 5.43 -1.76
C LEU A 14 14.69 6.86 -2.25
N VAL A 15 15.48 7.05 -3.30
CA VAL A 15 15.76 8.38 -3.89
C VAL A 15 14.54 8.94 -4.62
N ALA A 16 13.71 8.11 -5.25
CA ALA A 16 12.48 8.56 -5.89
C ALA A 16 11.44 9.09 -4.89
N PHE A 17 11.47 8.62 -3.63
CA PHE A 17 10.60 9.11 -2.56
C PHE A 17 11.22 10.23 -1.70
N ALA A 18 12.55 10.36 -1.67
CA ALA A 18 13.24 11.40 -0.88
C ALA A 18 13.29 12.77 -1.58
N GLY A 19 12.97 12.85 -2.87
CA GLY A 19 13.06 14.10 -3.67
C GLY A 19 11.94 15.12 -3.42
N LEU A 20 10.92 14.83 -2.61
CA LEU A 20 9.78 15.73 -2.38
C LEU A 20 9.75 16.40 -0.99
N ALA A 21 10.79 16.28 -0.18
CA ALA A 21 10.77 16.77 1.20
C ALA A 21 11.52 18.10 1.44
N THR A 22 11.79 18.89 0.41
CA THR A 22 12.44 20.20 0.59
C THR A 22 11.74 21.32 -0.16
N ALA A 23 10.59 21.77 0.32
CA ALA A 23 10.09 23.13 0.11
C ALA A 23 9.01 23.44 1.14
N SER A 24 9.39 23.75 2.36
CA SER A 24 8.57 24.54 3.27
C SER A 24 9.47 25.52 4.00
N SER A 25 9.76 26.63 3.34
CA SER A 25 10.36 27.78 3.97
C SER A 25 9.35 28.93 3.98
N PHE A 26 8.99 29.33 5.20
CA PHE A 26 8.69 30.67 5.66
C PHE A 26 7.93 31.63 4.74
N ILE A 27 6.67 31.88 5.09
CA ILE A 27 6.10 33.21 4.95
C ILE A 27 5.54 33.61 6.32
N SER A 28 6.28 34.48 7.01
CA SER A 28 5.77 35.34 8.07
C SER A 28 5.07 36.51 7.38
N ASP A 29 3.76 36.58 7.50
CA ASP A 29 3.03 37.79 7.25
C ASP A 29 2.32 38.24 8.53
N ASP A 30 2.92 39.19 9.23
CA ASP A 30 2.27 40.04 10.19
C ASP A 30 1.16 40.84 9.50
N VAL A 31 -0.08 40.37 9.60
CA VAL A 31 -1.26 41.14 9.26
C VAL A 31 -1.95 41.55 10.57
N LEU A 32 -1.87 42.83 10.86
CA LEU A 32 -2.64 43.53 11.87
C LEU A 32 -4.14 43.15 11.77
N VAL A 33 -4.66 42.47 12.76
CA VAL A 33 -6.09 42.16 12.90
C VAL A 33 -6.78 43.33 13.58
N PRO A 34 -7.81 43.97 12.98
CA PRO A 34 -8.64 44.95 13.67
C PRO A 34 -9.50 44.24 14.72
N ARG A 35 -9.43 44.74 15.94
CA ARG A 35 -10.36 44.39 17.04
C ARG A 35 -11.78 44.78 16.68
N GLY A 36 -12.60 43.76 16.33
CA GLY A 36 -14.03 43.90 16.10
C GLY A 36 -14.82 42.79 16.80
N SER A 37 -15.54 43.18 17.84
CA SER A 37 -16.77 42.58 18.44
C SER A 37 -17.04 41.08 18.30
N GLY A 38 -17.14 40.44 19.46
CA GLY A 38 -17.85 39.23 19.84
C GLY A 38 -18.53 38.36 18.80
N GLY A 39 -17.77 37.57 18.08
CA GLY A 39 -18.29 36.41 17.33
C GLY A 39 -17.92 35.14 18.08
N ARG A 40 -18.93 34.41 18.61
CA ARG A 40 -18.74 33.01 19.07
C ARG A 40 -18.08 32.24 17.93
N SER A 41 -16.83 31.88 18.13
CA SER A 41 -16.17 30.87 17.26
C SER A 41 -17.02 29.61 17.33
N LEU A 42 -17.81 29.38 16.31
CA LEU A 42 -18.47 28.10 16.09
C LEU A 42 -17.34 27.10 15.90
N LEU A 43 -17.09 26.28 16.91
CA LEU A 43 -16.24 25.10 16.81
C LEU A 43 -16.83 24.25 15.66
N GLN A 44 -16.27 24.42 14.45
CA GLN A 44 -16.66 23.62 13.32
C GLN A 44 -16.30 22.17 13.64
N THR A 45 -17.30 21.33 13.81
CA THR A 45 -17.09 19.89 13.95
C THR A 45 -16.31 19.41 12.73
N PRO A 46 -15.20 18.67 12.94
CA PRO A 46 -14.37 18.23 11.82
C PRO A 46 -15.19 17.39 10.84
N THR A 47 -15.11 17.69 9.55
CA THR A 47 -15.75 16.90 8.51
C THR A 47 -15.13 15.51 8.45
N ARG A 48 -15.88 14.51 7.93
CA ARG A 48 -15.35 13.15 7.73
C ARG A 48 -14.07 13.17 6.90
N ALA A 49 -14.04 13.95 5.82
CA ALA A 49 -12.86 14.09 4.97
C ALA A 49 -11.66 14.69 5.72
N SER A 50 -11.87 15.68 6.62
CA SER A 50 -10.78 16.25 7.43
C SER A 50 -10.26 15.25 8.48
N MET A 51 -11.11 14.38 9.01
CA MET A 51 -10.72 13.28 9.90
C MET A 51 -9.92 12.21 9.14
N ALA A 52 -10.36 11.83 7.93
CA ALA A 52 -9.65 10.91 7.06
C ALA A 52 -8.25 11.44 6.73
N SER A 53 -8.14 12.70 6.30
CA SER A 53 -6.84 13.32 5.99
C SER A 53 -5.87 13.27 7.17
N ARG A 54 -6.32 13.61 8.38
CA ARG A 54 -5.49 13.55 9.60
C ARG A 54 -5.03 12.12 9.91
N ARG A 55 -5.92 11.15 9.74
CA ARG A 55 -5.60 9.73 9.95
C ARG A 55 -4.56 9.26 8.93
N ILE A 56 -4.74 9.56 7.64
CA ILE A 56 -3.83 9.17 6.56
C ILE A 56 -2.45 9.83 6.75
N GLN A 57 -2.41 11.12 7.11
CA GLN A 57 -1.15 11.82 7.42
C GLN A 57 -0.40 11.17 8.58
N LYS A 58 -1.12 10.77 9.63
CA LYS A 58 -0.51 10.07 10.77
C LYS A 58 0.10 8.74 10.34
N GLU A 59 -0.63 7.95 9.54
CA GLU A 59 -0.13 6.66 9.04
C GLU A 59 1.08 6.83 8.13
N LEU A 60 1.12 7.89 7.31
CA LEU A 60 2.29 8.24 6.51
C LEU A 60 3.52 8.52 7.38
N GLN A 61 3.35 9.33 8.45
CA GLN A 61 4.43 9.62 9.39
C GLN A 61 4.91 8.36 10.12
N ASP A 62 3.98 7.49 10.53
CA ASP A 62 4.30 6.23 11.20
C ASP A 62 5.07 5.29 10.26
N LEU A 63 4.67 5.17 8.99
CA LEU A 63 5.38 4.40 7.97
C LEU A 63 6.78 4.95 7.67
N GLN A 64 6.95 6.29 7.67
CA GLN A 64 8.26 6.92 7.45
C GLN A 64 9.21 6.69 8.63
N ARG A 65 8.66 6.65 9.86
CA ARG A 65 9.44 6.44 11.08
C ARG A 65 9.86 5.00 11.28
N ASP A 66 8.97 4.05 10.96
CA ASP A 66 9.17 2.61 11.14
C ASP A 66 8.63 1.84 9.92
N PRO A 67 9.37 1.88 8.80
CA PRO A 67 8.94 1.23 7.57
C PRO A 67 9.04 -0.30 7.69
N PRO A 68 8.04 -1.06 7.22
CA PRO A 68 8.14 -2.51 7.10
C PRO A 68 9.32 -2.89 6.19
N ALA A 69 10.08 -3.91 6.58
CA ALA A 69 11.30 -4.32 5.84
C ALA A 69 11.02 -4.75 4.39
N SER A 70 9.82 -5.30 4.11
CA SER A 70 9.44 -5.85 2.81
C SER A 70 8.47 -4.98 2.02
N CYS A 71 8.07 -3.81 2.54
CA CYS A 71 7.07 -2.96 1.89
C CYS A 71 7.44 -1.49 2.01
N SER A 72 7.05 -0.70 1.02
CA SER A 72 7.06 0.76 1.09
C SER A 72 5.75 1.33 0.56
N ALA A 73 5.31 2.47 1.06
CA ALA A 73 4.12 3.13 0.57
C ALA A 73 4.20 4.65 0.78
N GLY A 74 3.53 5.40 -0.10
CA GLY A 74 3.42 6.85 0.01
C GLY A 74 2.46 7.42 -1.01
N PRO A 75 2.06 8.71 -0.84
CA PRO A 75 1.14 9.39 -1.74
C PRO A 75 1.72 9.57 -3.14
N VAL A 76 0.84 9.57 -4.14
CA VAL A 76 1.17 9.89 -5.53
C VAL A 76 1.01 11.39 -5.74
N GLY A 77 2.12 12.09 -5.94
CA GLY A 77 2.11 13.55 -6.06
C GLY A 77 1.59 14.21 -4.78
N GLU A 78 0.65 15.15 -4.92
CA GLU A 78 0.05 15.88 -3.80
C GLU A 78 -1.26 15.26 -3.29
N ASP A 79 -1.73 14.16 -3.92
CA ASP A 79 -2.97 13.51 -3.54
C ASP A 79 -2.78 12.56 -2.35
N LEU A 80 -3.15 13.04 -1.17
CA LEU A 80 -3.07 12.27 0.07
C LEU A 80 -3.97 11.02 0.08
N PHE A 81 -5.05 10.99 -0.72
CA PHE A 81 -6.00 9.88 -0.77
C PHE A 81 -5.64 8.79 -1.78
N HIS A 82 -4.60 9.03 -2.56
CA HIS A 82 -4.10 8.07 -3.53
C HIS A 82 -2.63 7.76 -3.27
N TRP A 83 -2.33 6.51 -2.89
CA TRP A 83 -0.96 6.07 -2.64
C TRP A 83 -0.53 5.00 -3.61
N GLN A 84 0.77 4.94 -3.81
CA GLN A 84 1.45 3.81 -4.42
C GLN A 84 2.26 3.08 -3.34
N ALA A 85 2.26 1.75 -3.42
CA ALA A 85 3.06 0.91 -2.55
C ALA A 85 3.87 -0.10 -3.37
N THR A 86 4.96 -0.58 -2.78
CA THR A 86 5.73 -1.71 -3.28
C THR A 86 5.75 -2.81 -2.24
N ILE A 87 5.62 -4.05 -2.70
CA ILE A 87 5.76 -5.25 -1.87
C ILE A 87 6.87 -6.10 -2.47
N MET A 88 7.88 -6.43 -1.67
CA MET A 88 8.90 -7.38 -2.06
C MET A 88 8.35 -8.79 -1.96
N GLY A 89 8.52 -9.59 -3.00
CA GLY A 89 8.11 -10.99 -2.96
C GLY A 89 8.79 -11.76 -1.84
N PRO A 90 8.03 -12.46 -0.97
CA PRO A 90 8.58 -13.18 0.15
C PRO A 90 9.61 -14.22 -0.29
N SER A 91 10.72 -14.34 0.44
CA SER A 91 11.86 -15.21 0.08
C SER A 91 11.53 -16.70 0.06
N ASP A 92 10.54 -17.10 0.84
CA ASP A 92 10.04 -18.48 0.99
C ASP A 92 8.83 -18.79 0.09
N SER A 93 8.60 -17.96 -0.93
CA SER A 93 7.48 -18.09 -1.86
C SER A 93 7.93 -18.15 -3.32
N PRO A 94 7.06 -18.58 -4.26
CA PRO A 94 7.37 -18.54 -5.68
C PRO A 94 7.53 -17.10 -6.24
N TYR A 95 7.27 -16.09 -5.42
CA TYR A 95 7.38 -14.67 -5.75
C TYR A 95 8.72 -14.06 -5.32
N ALA A 96 9.63 -14.85 -4.76
CA ALA A 96 10.93 -14.41 -4.27
C ALA A 96 11.70 -13.59 -5.33
N GLY A 97 12.23 -12.45 -4.92
CA GLY A 97 12.98 -11.53 -5.77
C GLY A 97 12.13 -10.60 -6.64
N GLY A 98 10.81 -10.81 -6.71
CA GLY A 98 9.89 -9.91 -7.41
C GLY A 98 9.60 -8.63 -6.63
N VAL A 99 9.32 -7.54 -7.37
CA VAL A 99 8.83 -6.27 -6.82
C VAL A 99 7.42 -6.04 -7.37
N PHE A 100 6.45 -5.97 -6.48
CA PHE A 100 5.04 -5.85 -6.84
C PHE A 100 4.53 -4.46 -6.50
N PHE A 101 4.07 -3.73 -7.51
CA PHE A 101 3.45 -2.42 -7.35
C PHE A 101 1.96 -2.58 -7.04
N VAL A 102 1.50 -1.76 -6.10
CA VAL A 102 0.13 -1.78 -5.58
C VAL A 102 -0.37 -0.34 -5.48
N THR A 103 -1.59 -0.07 -5.91
CA THR A 103 -2.27 1.21 -5.66
C THR A 103 -3.22 1.11 -4.48
N ILE A 104 -3.31 2.18 -3.71
CA ILE A 104 -4.17 2.31 -2.54
C ILE A 104 -4.99 3.57 -2.70
N HIS A 105 -6.33 3.45 -2.68
CA HIS A 105 -7.27 4.57 -2.68
C HIS A 105 -8.02 4.60 -1.36
N PHE A 106 -7.95 5.72 -0.68
CA PHE A 106 -8.65 5.93 0.58
C PHE A 106 -10.04 6.53 0.33
N PRO A 107 -11.10 5.97 0.92
CA PRO A 107 -12.42 6.58 0.86
C PRO A 107 -12.49 7.83 1.77
N PRO A 108 -13.40 8.78 1.49
CA PRO A 108 -13.55 10.00 2.31
C PRO A 108 -13.91 9.74 3.77
N ASP A 109 -14.48 8.60 4.08
CA ASP A 109 -14.86 8.15 5.41
C ASP A 109 -13.85 7.14 6.02
N TYR A 110 -12.61 7.07 5.50
CA TYR A 110 -11.52 6.35 6.14
C TYR A 110 -11.26 6.90 7.55
N PRO A 111 -10.99 6.08 8.58
CA PRO A 111 -10.80 4.63 8.57
C PRO A 111 -12.09 3.81 8.83
N PHE A 112 -13.27 4.39 8.77
CA PHE A 112 -14.52 3.65 9.01
C PHE A 112 -14.90 2.71 7.86
N LYS A 113 -14.39 2.99 6.66
CA LYS A 113 -14.42 2.08 5.52
C LYS A 113 -13.00 1.71 5.11
N PRO A 114 -12.81 0.49 4.56
CA PRO A 114 -11.52 0.04 4.09
C PRO A 114 -11.02 0.86 2.89
N PRO A 115 -9.70 0.94 2.68
CA PRO A 115 -9.16 1.41 1.42
C PRO A 115 -9.38 0.39 0.32
N THR A 116 -9.42 0.85 -0.93
CA THR A 116 -9.34 -0.03 -2.10
C THR A 116 -7.87 -0.27 -2.42
N VAL A 117 -7.48 -1.53 -2.54
CA VAL A 117 -6.09 -1.93 -2.80
C VAL A 117 -6.05 -2.85 -4.02
N ASN A 118 -5.24 -2.51 -5.02
CA ASN A 118 -5.13 -3.28 -6.25
C ASN A 118 -3.66 -3.45 -6.68
N PHE A 119 -3.30 -4.66 -7.11
CA PHE A 119 -2.03 -4.90 -7.77
C PHE A 119 -2.00 -4.21 -9.14
N GLN A 120 -0.90 -3.55 -9.44
CA GLN A 120 -0.57 -3.06 -10.78
C GLN A 120 0.31 -4.05 -11.52
N THR A 121 1.21 -4.69 -10.79
CA THR A 121 2.01 -5.80 -11.31
C THR A 121 1.15 -7.04 -11.45
N LYS A 122 1.23 -7.72 -12.60
CA LYS A 122 0.51 -8.98 -12.81
C LYS A 122 1.06 -10.08 -11.90
N VAL A 123 0.17 -10.78 -11.21
CA VAL A 123 0.48 -11.85 -10.27
C VAL A 123 -0.30 -13.10 -10.62
N TYR A 124 0.35 -14.27 -10.62
CA TYR A 124 -0.32 -15.55 -10.76
C TYR A 124 -0.66 -16.08 -9.37
N HIS A 125 -1.91 -15.87 -8.91
CA HIS A 125 -2.31 -16.16 -7.53
C HIS A 125 -3.81 -16.46 -7.42
N PRO A 126 -4.24 -17.45 -6.59
CA PRO A 126 -5.67 -17.78 -6.42
C PRO A 126 -6.54 -16.61 -5.98
N ASN A 127 -6.01 -15.74 -5.12
CA ASN A 127 -6.75 -14.65 -4.49
C ASN A 127 -6.51 -13.27 -5.16
N ILE A 128 -5.83 -13.23 -6.29
CA ILE A 128 -5.57 -12.00 -7.06
C ILE A 128 -5.97 -12.24 -8.51
N ASN A 129 -6.92 -11.43 -9.01
CA ASN A 129 -7.39 -11.58 -10.39
C ASN A 129 -6.55 -10.77 -11.41
N SER A 130 -6.88 -10.91 -12.68
CA SER A 130 -6.19 -10.22 -13.78
C SER A 130 -6.28 -8.69 -13.73
N ASN A 131 -7.28 -8.14 -13.02
CA ASN A 131 -7.44 -6.70 -12.80
C ASN A 131 -6.68 -6.19 -11.57
N GLY A 132 -5.95 -7.07 -10.87
CA GLY A 132 -5.22 -6.74 -9.65
C GLY A 132 -6.07 -6.70 -8.38
N SER A 133 -7.37 -7.04 -8.46
CA SER A 133 -8.24 -7.09 -7.26
C SER A 133 -7.83 -8.22 -6.34
N ILE A 134 -7.89 -7.97 -5.03
CA ILE A 134 -7.43 -8.88 -3.98
C ILE A 134 -8.63 -9.41 -3.18
N CYS A 135 -8.74 -10.71 -3.01
CA CYS A 135 -9.63 -11.31 -2.02
C CYS A 135 -8.90 -11.42 -0.69
N LEU A 136 -9.13 -10.46 0.18
CA LEU A 136 -8.59 -10.41 1.53
C LEU A 136 -9.69 -9.91 2.47
N ASP A 137 -9.99 -10.64 3.51
CA ASP A 137 -11.09 -10.40 4.44
C ASP A 137 -10.98 -9.05 5.16
N ILE A 138 -9.76 -8.65 5.56
CA ILE A 138 -9.51 -7.35 6.19
C ILE A 138 -9.74 -6.14 5.27
N LEU A 139 -9.86 -6.36 3.96
CA LEU A 139 -10.28 -5.31 3.00
C LEU A 139 -11.78 -5.32 2.74
N LYS A 140 -12.53 -6.19 3.41
CA LYS A 140 -13.98 -6.40 3.29
C LYS A 140 -14.63 -6.40 4.69
N ASP A 141 -15.27 -7.51 5.04
CA ASP A 141 -16.09 -7.66 6.25
C ASP A 141 -15.29 -7.65 7.57
N GLN A 142 -14.01 -8.01 7.53
CA GLN A 142 -13.13 -8.00 8.70
C GLN A 142 -12.34 -6.68 8.85
N TRP A 143 -12.68 -5.66 8.05
CA TRP A 143 -12.08 -4.34 8.22
C TRP A 143 -12.42 -3.76 9.60
N SER A 144 -11.43 -3.15 10.22
CA SER A 144 -11.57 -2.41 11.47
C SER A 144 -10.75 -1.11 11.41
N PRO A 145 -11.24 -0.01 11.98
CA PRO A 145 -10.47 1.24 12.10
C PRO A 145 -9.15 1.13 12.86
N ALA A 146 -8.93 0.02 13.60
CA ALA A 146 -7.66 -0.28 14.25
C ALA A 146 -6.58 -0.81 13.29
N LEU A 147 -6.97 -1.21 12.07
CA LEU A 147 -6.04 -1.60 11.02
C LEU A 147 -5.37 -0.37 10.42
N THR A 148 -4.11 -0.53 10.01
CA THR A 148 -3.31 0.49 9.34
C THR A 148 -2.85 -0.01 7.98
N ILE A 149 -2.42 0.89 7.09
CA ILE A 149 -1.86 0.51 5.79
C ILE A 149 -0.66 -0.41 5.96
N SER A 150 0.19 -0.18 6.95
CA SER A 150 1.31 -1.09 7.26
C SER A 150 0.83 -2.52 7.50
N LYS A 151 -0.21 -2.71 8.32
CA LYS A 151 -0.80 -4.03 8.58
C LYS A 151 -1.45 -4.64 7.34
N VAL A 152 -2.12 -3.82 6.52
CA VAL A 152 -2.70 -4.27 5.24
C VAL A 152 -1.61 -4.79 4.30
N LEU A 153 -0.52 -4.05 4.12
CA LEU A 153 0.59 -4.46 3.25
C LEU A 153 1.26 -5.75 3.75
N LEU A 154 1.46 -5.89 5.07
CA LEU A 154 1.98 -7.11 5.66
C LEU A 154 1.02 -8.30 5.47
N SER A 155 -0.29 -8.08 5.58
CA SER A 155 -1.28 -9.13 5.32
C SER A 155 -1.30 -9.56 3.85
N ILE A 156 -1.11 -8.61 2.90
CA ILE A 156 -0.96 -8.94 1.48
C ILE A 156 0.33 -9.73 1.24
N SER A 157 1.44 -9.34 1.87
CA SER A 157 2.70 -10.10 1.81
C SER A 157 2.54 -11.53 2.35
N SER A 158 1.82 -11.71 3.46
CA SER A 158 1.47 -13.01 4.01
C SER A 158 0.59 -13.83 3.07
N LEU A 159 -0.39 -13.20 2.40
CA LEU A 159 -1.25 -13.85 1.41
C LEU A 159 -0.45 -14.38 0.21
N LEU A 160 0.62 -13.69 -0.21
CA LEU A 160 1.52 -14.18 -1.25
C LEU A 160 2.24 -15.47 -0.82
N THR A 161 2.62 -15.59 0.45
CA THR A 161 3.27 -16.80 0.97
C THR A 161 2.26 -17.93 1.14
N ASP A 162 1.08 -17.62 1.67
CA ASP A 162 0.06 -18.59 2.04
C ASP A 162 -1.31 -18.22 1.44
N PRO A 163 -1.57 -18.61 0.18
CA PRO A 163 -2.85 -18.39 -0.48
C PRO A 163 -4.02 -19.06 0.23
N ASN A 164 -5.20 -18.45 0.16
CA ASN A 164 -6.46 -19.04 0.59
C ASN A 164 -7.20 -19.67 -0.61
N PRO A 165 -7.03 -20.96 -0.88
CA PRO A 165 -7.66 -21.61 -2.02
C PRO A 165 -9.14 -21.95 -1.81
N ASP A 166 -9.70 -21.72 -0.60
CA ASP A 166 -11.11 -22.00 -0.28
C ASP A 166 -12.02 -20.81 -0.61
N ASP A 167 -11.46 -19.58 -0.70
CA ASP A 167 -12.16 -18.38 -1.18
C ASP A 167 -11.39 -17.71 -2.34
N PRO A 168 -11.32 -18.36 -3.51
CA PRO A 168 -10.50 -17.87 -4.62
C PRO A 168 -11.23 -16.83 -5.48
N LEU A 169 -10.48 -15.85 -6.02
CA LEU A 169 -10.91 -15.03 -7.16
C LEU A 169 -10.69 -15.75 -8.50
N VAL A 170 -9.75 -16.68 -8.55
CA VAL A 170 -9.37 -17.43 -9.76
C VAL A 170 -9.42 -18.93 -9.45
N PRO A 171 -10.58 -19.57 -9.66
CA PRO A 171 -10.80 -20.96 -9.29
C PRO A 171 -9.82 -21.95 -9.94
N GLU A 172 -9.42 -21.70 -11.18
CA GLU A 172 -8.47 -22.58 -11.91
C GLU A 172 -7.09 -22.59 -11.23
N ILE A 173 -6.64 -21.41 -10.74
CA ILE A 173 -5.36 -21.31 -10.03
C ILE A 173 -5.47 -21.97 -8.65
N ALA A 174 -6.61 -21.82 -7.97
CA ALA A 174 -6.86 -22.48 -6.70
C ALA A 174 -6.88 -24.00 -6.84
N HIS A 175 -7.49 -24.52 -7.89
CA HIS A 175 -7.48 -25.95 -8.21
C HIS A 175 -6.05 -26.45 -8.44
N LEU A 176 -5.24 -25.71 -9.19
CA LEU A 176 -3.85 -26.06 -9.44
C LEU A 176 -3.02 -26.03 -8.16
N TYR A 177 -3.24 -25.03 -7.31
CA TYR A 177 -2.61 -24.88 -5.99
C TYR A 177 -2.88 -26.09 -5.09
N LYS A 178 -4.15 -26.57 -5.05
CA LYS A 178 -4.57 -27.72 -4.21
C LYS A 178 -4.07 -29.06 -4.74
N ASN A 179 -4.09 -29.27 -6.06
CA ASN A 179 -3.92 -30.58 -6.65
C ASN A 179 -2.59 -30.80 -7.37
N GLN A 180 -1.92 -29.73 -7.80
CA GLN A 180 -0.67 -29.78 -8.56
C GLN A 180 0.28 -28.65 -8.11
N ARG A 181 0.64 -28.66 -6.83
CA ARG A 181 1.44 -27.62 -6.19
C ARG A 181 2.73 -27.26 -6.94
N PRO A 182 3.56 -28.24 -7.41
CA PRO A 182 4.78 -27.90 -8.14
C PRO A 182 4.51 -27.12 -9.43
N ARG A 183 3.45 -27.46 -10.17
CA ARG A 183 3.04 -26.78 -11.39
C ARG A 183 2.55 -25.35 -11.12
N TYR A 184 1.77 -25.16 -10.03
CA TYR A 184 1.37 -23.85 -9.59
C TYR A 184 2.60 -22.96 -9.31
N GLU A 185 3.56 -23.47 -8.54
CA GLU A 185 4.77 -22.74 -8.16
C GLU A 185 5.66 -22.41 -9.37
N GLU A 186 5.76 -23.32 -10.32
CA GLU A 186 6.47 -23.07 -11.59
C GLU A 186 5.83 -21.90 -12.36
N MET A 187 4.50 -21.93 -12.51
CA MET A 187 3.76 -20.86 -13.17
C MET A 187 3.89 -19.52 -12.43
N ALA A 188 3.79 -19.53 -11.11
CA ALA A 188 3.93 -18.33 -10.29
C ALA A 188 5.35 -17.75 -10.41
N ARG A 189 6.40 -18.59 -10.37
CA ARG A 189 7.80 -18.16 -10.59
C ARG A 189 8.00 -17.57 -12.00
N SER A 190 7.46 -18.22 -13.03
CA SER A 190 7.55 -17.73 -14.41
C SER A 190 6.88 -16.36 -14.57
N TRP A 191 5.72 -16.15 -13.94
CA TRP A 191 5.04 -14.85 -13.97
C TRP A 191 5.80 -13.79 -13.20
N THR A 192 6.38 -14.14 -12.06
CA THR A 192 7.22 -13.24 -11.26
C THR A 192 8.42 -12.77 -12.07
N GLN A 193 9.13 -13.70 -12.72
CA GLN A 193 10.26 -13.35 -13.60
C GLN A 193 9.83 -12.43 -14.74
N LYS A 194 8.68 -12.70 -15.35
CA LYS A 194 8.20 -11.95 -16.52
C LYS A 194 7.65 -10.56 -16.16
N HIS A 195 7.05 -10.38 -15.00
CA HIS A 195 6.25 -9.18 -14.69
C HIS A 195 6.72 -8.39 -13.48
N ALA A 196 7.52 -9.00 -12.59
CA ALA A 196 7.93 -8.40 -11.33
C ALA A 196 9.47 -8.30 -11.17
N MET A 197 10.23 -8.85 -12.09
CA MET A 197 11.69 -8.71 -12.19
C MET A 197 11.99 -7.98 -13.50
N GLY A 198 12.03 -6.65 -13.43
CA GLY A 198 12.37 -5.80 -14.57
C GLY A 198 13.86 -5.72 -14.81
#